data_c3f8717ebbef966497c9231972c59ea9
#
_entry.id   c3f8717ebbef966497c9231972c59ea9
#
_cell.length_a   1.000
_cell.length_b   1.000
_cell.length_c   1.000
_cell.angle_alpha   90.00
_cell.angle_beta   90.00
_cell.angle_gamma   90.00
#
_symmetry.space_group_name_H-M   'P 1'
#
loop_
_entity.id
_entity.type
_entity.pdbx_description
1 polymer ?
#
loop_
_entity_poly.entity_id
_entity_poly.type
_entity_poly.pdbx_seq_one_letter_code
_entity_poly.pdbx_strand_id
1 'polypeptide(L)' 'MNAADISAIARHLFETLGAKAIAEAAHKAVSFEDAGDEEQARRWRRVEAALLEMRGPHES' A
#
# COMPACT_ATOMS: atom_id res chain seq x y z
N MET A 1 9.28 -11.20 -0.04
CA MET A 1 7.98 -10.89 0.57
C MET A 1 6.87 -11.46 -0.28
N ASN A 2 5.93 -12.12 0.34
CA ASN A 2 4.85 -12.76 -0.41
C ASN A 2 3.55 -11.98 -0.29
N ALA A 3 2.51 -12.44 -0.98
CA ALA A 3 1.24 -11.75 -1.02
C ALA A 3 0.59 -11.64 0.36
N ALA A 4 0.78 -12.65 1.21
CA ALA A 4 0.21 -12.62 2.56
C ALA A 4 0.80 -11.48 3.38
N ASP A 5 2.10 -11.23 3.22
CA ASP A 5 2.74 -10.13 3.94
C ASP A 5 2.22 -8.78 3.46
N ILE A 6 2.03 -8.65 2.15
CA ILE A 6 1.48 -7.42 1.58
C ILE A 6 0.07 -7.18 2.10
N SER A 7 -0.76 -8.23 2.12
CA SER A 7 -2.13 -8.10 2.62
C SER A 7 -2.17 -7.72 4.09
N ALA A 8 -1.27 -8.30 4.89
CA ALA A 8 -1.23 -8.01 6.32
C ALA A 8 -0.85 -6.55 6.57
N ILE A 9 0.14 -6.05 5.83
CA ILE A 9 0.55 -4.67 5.95
C ILE A 9 -0.59 -3.74 5.55
N ALA A 10 -1.23 -4.04 4.42
CA ALA A 10 -2.33 -3.21 3.93
C ALA A 10 -3.48 -3.18 4.92
N ARG A 11 -3.84 -4.34 5.47
CA ARG A 11 -4.92 -4.41 6.45
C ARG A 11 -4.61 -3.60 7.69
N HIS A 12 -3.38 -3.73 8.19
CA HIS A 12 -2.97 -2.99 9.38
C HIS A 12 -3.06 -1.49 9.14
N LEU A 13 -2.57 -1.04 8.00
CA LEU A 13 -2.63 0.38 7.66
C LEU A 13 -4.07 0.86 7.52
N PHE A 14 -4.91 0.04 6.90
CA PHE A 14 -6.30 0.41 6.71
C PHE A 14 -7.03 0.54 8.05
N GLU A 15 -6.75 -0.39 8.97
CA GLU A 15 -7.36 -0.35 10.29
C GLU A 15 -6.88 0.84 11.10
N THR A 16 -5.64 1.23 10.92
CA THR A 16 -5.04 2.31 11.69
C THR A 16 -5.36 3.68 11.11
N LEU A 17 -5.28 3.81 9.80
CA LEU A 17 -5.35 5.11 9.12
C LEU A 17 -6.61 5.31 8.29
N GLY A 18 -7.36 4.26 8.05
CA GLY A 18 -8.55 4.36 7.21
C GLY A 18 -8.18 4.76 5.79
N ALA A 19 -8.93 5.70 5.22
CA ALA A 19 -8.70 6.14 3.85
C ALA A 19 -7.33 6.75 3.64
N LYS A 20 -6.73 7.29 4.68
CA LYS A 20 -5.41 7.89 4.58
C LYS A 20 -4.32 6.87 4.29
N ALA A 21 -4.60 5.58 4.53
CA ALA A 21 -3.63 4.53 4.29
C ALA A 21 -3.17 4.51 2.84
N ILE A 22 -4.08 4.79 1.90
CA ILE A 22 -3.73 4.77 0.48
C ILE A 22 -2.69 5.84 0.18
N ALA A 23 -2.92 7.05 0.68
CA ALA A 23 -1.99 8.15 0.48
C ALA A 23 -0.65 7.86 1.14
N GLU A 24 -0.69 7.24 2.32
CA GLU A 24 0.53 6.90 3.03
C GLU A 24 1.37 5.89 2.26
N ALA A 25 0.72 4.86 1.73
CA ALA A 25 1.43 3.83 0.95
C ALA A 25 2.02 4.44 -0.32
N ALA A 26 1.27 5.29 -1.00
CA ALA A 26 1.76 5.95 -2.20
C ALA A 26 2.96 6.84 -1.88
N HIS A 27 2.89 7.57 -0.78
CA HIS A 27 3.97 8.44 -0.36
C HIS A 27 5.24 7.66 -0.07
N LYS A 28 5.11 6.52 0.60
CA LYS A 28 6.26 5.68 0.88
C LYS A 28 6.86 5.12 -0.40
N ALA A 29 6.02 4.73 -1.35
CA ALA A 29 6.51 4.23 -2.63
C ALA A 29 7.35 5.28 -3.33
N VAL A 30 6.86 6.52 -3.37
CA VAL A 30 7.59 7.62 -4.00
C VAL A 30 8.90 7.88 -3.28
N SER A 31 8.89 7.88 -1.95
CA SER A 31 10.11 8.09 -1.18
C SER A 31 11.17 7.07 -1.50
N PHE A 32 10.78 5.80 -1.62
CA PHE A 32 11.74 4.75 -1.96
C PHE A 32 12.21 4.87 -3.40
N GLU A 33 11.32 5.27 -4.31
CA GLU A 33 11.72 5.51 -5.70
C GLU A 33 12.77 6.60 -5.78
N ASP A 34 12.57 7.68 -5.04
CA ASP A 34 13.52 8.79 -5.01
C ASP A 34 14.86 8.38 -4.41
N ALA A 35 14.83 7.45 -3.47
CA ALA A 35 16.05 6.95 -2.84
C ALA A 35 16.75 5.89 -3.69
N GLY A 36 16.14 5.47 -4.79
CA GLY A 36 16.72 4.43 -5.63
C GLY A 36 16.49 3.02 -5.11
N ASP A 37 15.62 2.84 -4.13
CA ASP A 37 15.32 1.55 -3.55
C ASP A 37 14.10 0.96 -4.26
N GLU A 38 14.35 0.36 -5.41
CA GLU A 38 13.27 -0.11 -6.26
C GLU A 38 12.49 -1.27 -5.65
N GLU A 39 13.18 -2.10 -4.87
CA GLU A 39 12.51 -3.24 -4.25
C GLU A 39 11.47 -2.80 -3.25
N GLN A 40 11.82 -1.85 -2.39
CA GLN A 40 10.88 -1.32 -1.43
C GLN A 40 9.78 -0.52 -2.11
N ALA A 41 10.14 0.20 -3.16
CA ALA A 41 9.15 0.97 -3.91
C ALA A 41 8.06 0.05 -4.48
N ARG A 42 8.46 -1.07 -5.10
CA ARG A 42 7.51 -2.03 -5.64
C ARG A 42 6.63 -2.62 -4.54
N ARG A 43 7.23 -2.91 -3.41
CA ARG A 43 6.51 -3.44 -2.26
C ARG A 43 5.40 -2.50 -1.83
N TRP A 44 5.71 -1.22 -1.72
CA TRP A 44 4.73 -0.23 -1.29
C TRP A 44 3.68 0.04 -2.35
N ARG A 45 4.02 -0.10 -3.64
CA ARG A 45 3.02 -0.02 -4.70
C ARG A 45 2.02 -1.18 -4.59
N ARG A 46 2.49 -2.36 -4.19
CA ARG A 46 1.60 -3.49 -3.97
C ARG A 46 0.71 -3.27 -2.76
N VAL A 47 1.24 -2.66 -1.71
CA VAL A 47 0.44 -2.31 -0.55
C VAL A 47 -0.66 -1.33 -0.96
N GLU A 48 -0.31 -0.34 -1.75
CA GLU A 48 -1.28 0.62 -2.25
C GLU A 48 -2.39 -0.07 -3.03
N ALA A 49 -2.02 -0.98 -3.93
CA ALA A 49 -3.01 -1.70 -4.72
C ALA A 49 -3.94 -2.53 -3.85
N ALA A 50 -3.40 -3.18 -2.83
CA ALA A 50 -4.20 -3.97 -1.91
C ALA A 50 -5.17 -3.08 -1.14
N LEU A 51 -4.72 -1.90 -0.74
CA LEU A 51 -5.57 -0.95 -0.03
C LEU A 51 -6.71 -0.46 -0.90
N LEU A 52 -6.43 -0.23 -2.17
CA LEU A 52 -7.48 0.18 -3.09
C LEU A 52 -8.57 -0.88 -3.22
N GLU A 53 -8.16 -2.15 -3.22
CA GLU A 53 -9.12 -3.23 -3.27
C GLU A 53 -9.93 -3.34 -1.98
N MET A 54 -9.28 -3.14 -0.86
CA MET A 54 -9.97 -3.19 0.43
C MET A 54 -11.01 -2.08 0.57
N ARG A 55 -10.70 -0.92 0.00
CA ARG A 55 -11.61 0.20 0.05
C ARG A 55 -12.92 -0.09 -0.67
N GLY A 56 -12.88 -1.01 -1.59
CA GLY A 56 -14.05 -1.41 -2.34
C GLY A 56 -14.26 -0.50 -3.53
N PRO A 57 -14.40 -1.11 -4.66
CA PRO A 57 -14.63 -0.34 -5.88
C PRO A 57 -16.06 -0.03 -5.99
N HIS A 58 -16.70 -0.27 -5.93
CA HIS A 58 -17.66 -0.36 -6.34
C HIS A 58 -18.70 -0.17 -6.28
N GLU A 59 -18.86 -0.25 -6.74
CA GLU A 59 -19.59 -0.01 -6.83
C GLU A 59 -20.32 -0.12 -7.14
N SER A 60 -20.75 -0.15 -7.24
CA SER A 60 -21.46 -0.11 -7.57
C SER A 60 -22.13 0.04 -7.77
#